data_29fd2bc17f55ada99ea1cc8cd84584f5
#
_entry.id   29fd2bc17f55ada99ea1cc8cd84584f5
#
_cell.length_a   1.000
_cell.length_b   1.000
_cell.length_c   1.000
_cell.angle_alpha   90.00
_cell.angle_beta   90.00
_cell.angle_gamma   90.00
#
_symmetry.space_group_name_H-M   'P 1'
#
loop_
_entity.id
_entity.type
_entity.pdbx_description
1 polymer ?
#
loop_
_entity_poly.entity_id
_entity_poly.type
_entity_poly.pdbx_seq_one_letter_code
_entity_poly.pdbx_strand_id
1 'polypeptide(L)'
;MSTEYGADQIQILEGLEAVRKRPGMYIGSTSSRGLHHLVYEIVDNAVDEALAGYCDKIEVTINEDNSITVEDDGRGIPVDINHKAGKSALEVVYTVLHAGGKFGGGGYKVSGGLHGVGASVVNALSEWMEVYVKRGGHIYNQRYERGKVCYPLKVVGDCDENDTGTKVTFLPDKEIFQETQAVSYTHLSCRRLN
;
A
#
# COMPACT_ATOMS: atom_id res chain seq x y z
N MET A 1 -3.36 -16.39 -43.43
CA MET A 1 -3.74 -14.97 -43.26
C MET A 1 -2.66 -14.34 -42.37
N SER A 2 -1.80 -13.51 -42.91
CA SER A 2 -0.81 -12.77 -42.13
C SER A 2 -1.54 -11.66 -41.40
N THR A 3 -1.60 -11.74 -40.09
CA THR A 3 -2.04 -10.64 -39.28
C THR A 3 -0.99 -9.53 -39.40
N GLU A 4 -1.32 -8.52 -40.20
CA GLU A 4 -0.50 -7.36 -40.39
C GLU A 4 -0.31 -6.66 -39.03
N TYR A 5 0.95 -6.54 -38.55
CA TYR A 5 1.27 -5.85 -37.32
C TYR A 5 1.11 -4.34 -37.55
N GLY A 6 -0.05 -3.82 -37.17
CA GLY A 6 -0.41 -2.40 -37.33
C GLY A 6 -0.38 -1.61 -36.03
N ALA A 7 -0.44 -0.29 -36.16
CA ALA A 7 -0.44 0.64 -35.00
C ALA A 7 -1.57 0.35 -33.98
N ASP A 8 -2.71 -0.12 -34.46
CA ASP A 8 -3.87 -0.43 -33.62
C ASP A 8 -3.66 -1.66 -32.70
N GLN A 9 -2.60 -2.44 -32.93
CA GLN A 9 -2.23 -3.58 -32.06
C GLN A 9 -1.35 -3.17 -30.89
N ILE A 10 -0.91 -1.92 -30.85
CA ILE A 10 -0.12 -1.37 -29.73
C ILE A 10 -1.09 -1.01 -28.61
N GLN A 11 -1.11 -1.83 -27.55
CA GLN A 11 -1.91 -1.56 -26.36
C GLN A 11 -1.17 -0.59 -25.44
N ILE A 12 -1.80 0.55 -25.16
CA ILE A 12 -1.35 1.47 -24.11
C ILE A 12 -2.00 1.01 -22.80
N LEU A 13 -1.17 0.63 -21.84
CA LEU A 13 -1.60 0.28 -20.48
C LEU A 13 -1.28 1.43 -19.56
N GLU A 14 -2.30 1.94 -18.88
CA GLU A 14 -2.15 3.06 -17.95
C GLU A 14 -2.54 2.65 -16.52
N GLY A 15 -1.92 3.34 -15.56
CA GLY A 15 -2.29 3.21 -14.14
C GLY A 15 -2.15 1.80 -13.59
N LEU A 16 -3.06 1.44 -12.69
CA LEU A 16 -3.01 0.17 -11.96
C LEU A 16 -3.35 -1.06 -12.82
N GLU A 17 -3.99 -0.88 -13.95
CA GLU A 17 -4.22 -1.99 -14.90
C GLU A 17 -2.91 -2.49 -15.52
N ALA A 18 -1.95 -1.60 -15.77
CA ALA A 18 -0.62 -1.98 -16.23
C ALA A 18 0.09 -2.89 -15.22
N VAL A 19 -0.05 -2.58 -13.92
CA VAL A 19 0.50 -3.39 -12.82
C VAL A 19 -0.10 -4.79 -12.83
N ARG A 20 -1.41 -4.91 -12.93
CA ARG A 20 -2.10 -6.21 -12.94
C ARG A 20 -1.76 -7.06 -14.15
N LYS A 21 -1.60 -6.45 -15.33
CA LYS A 21 -1.23 -7.17 -16.57
C LYS A 21 0.24 -7.61 -16.59
N ARG A 22 1.13 -6.89 -15.93
CA ARG A 22 2.57 -7.18 -15.91
C ARG A 22 3.16 -7.05 -14.49
N PRO A 23 2.67 -7.82 -13.52
CA PRO A 23 3.08 -7.69 -12.11
C PRO A 23 4.59 -7.88 -11.91
N GLY A 24 5.22 -8.79 -12.66
CA GLY A 24 6.65 -9.05 -12.57
C GLY A 24 7.53 -7.83 -12.85
N MET A 25 7.05 -6.83 -13.61
CA MET A 25 7.78 -5.59 -13.84
C MET A 25 7.86 -4.70 -12.60
N TYR A 26 6.93 -4.86 -11.67
CA TYR A 26 6.83 -4.03 -10.45
C TYR A 26 7.37 -4.75 -9.22
N ILE A 27 7.13 -6.05 -9.08
CA ILE A 27 7.49 -6.83 -7.90
C ILE A 27 8.53 -7.94 -8.18
N GLY A 28 9.05 -8.00 -9.41
CA GLY A 28 10.10 -8.92 -9.81
C GLY A 28 9.62 -10.34 -10.11
N SER A 29 8.64 -10.87 -9.39
CA SER A 29 8.03 -12.18 -9.66
C SER A 29 6.64 -12.29 -9.04
N THR A 30 5.86 -13.30 -9.47
CA THR A 30 4.56 -13.66 -8.87
C THR A 30 4.62 -14.90 -7.97
N SER A 31 5.82 -15.34 -7.62
CA SER A 31 6.06 -16.39 -6.65
C SER A 31 5.98 -15.87 -5.21
N SER A 32 6.25 -16.72 -4.23
CA SER A 32 6.36 -16.37 -2.80
C SER A 32 7.26 -15.14 -2.55
N ARG A 33 8.34 -14.96 -3.32
CA ARG A 33 9.21 -13.78 -3.21
C ARG A 33 8.47 -12.47 -3.56
N GLY A 34 7.66 -12.48 -4.62
CA GLY A 34 6.85 -11.31 -4.99
C GLY A 34 5.74 -11.05 -3.97
N LEU A 35 5.17 -12.10 -3.37
CA LEU A 35 4.21 -11.98 -2.28
C LEU A 35 4.83 -11.23 -1.08
N HIS A 36 6.03 -11.65 -0.64
CA HIS A 36 6.73 -10.97 0.44
C HIS A 36 7.10 -9.52 0.09
N HIS A 37 7.34 -9.23 -1.20
CA HIS A 37 7.59 -7.86 -1.64
C HIS A 37 6.40 -6.94 -1.35
N LEU A 38 5.15 -7.41 -1.48
CA LEU A 38 3.97 -6.63 -1.10
C LEU A 38 3.97 -6.26 0.39
N VAL A 39 4.38 -7.21 1.23
CA VAL A 39 4.48 -6.98 2.69
C VAL A 39 5.53 -5.92 2.97
N TYR A 40 6.70 -6.04 2.35
CA TYR A 40 7.79 -5.07 2.54
C TYR A 40 7.39 -3.65 2.12
N GLU A 41 6.67 -3.48 1.02
CA GLU A 41 6.22 -2.15 0.57
C GLU A 41 5.31 -1.45 1.60
N ILE A 42 4.44 -2.19 2.28
CA ILE A 42 3.59 -1.60 3.33
C ILE A 42 4.37 -1.38 4.62
N VAL A 43 5.23 -2.32 5.01
CA VAL A 43 6.09 -2.19 6.21
C VAL A 43 7.06 -1.03 6.06
N ASP A 44 7.66 -0.84 4.88
CA ASP A 44 8.58 0.27 4.61
C ASP A 44 7.91 1.64 4.81
N ASN A 45 6.62 1.76 4.53
CA ASN A 45 5.89 3.00 4.82
C ASN A 45 5.81 3.28 6.34
N ALA A 46 5.57 2.25 7.15
CA ALA A 46 5.57 2.37 8.61
C ALA A 46 6.99 2.63 9.16
N VAL A 47 8.00 1.98 8.57
CA VAL A 47 9.41 2.22 8.92
C VAL A 47 9.83 3.65 8.60
N ASP A 48 9.36 4.22 7.50
CA ASP A 48 9.63 5.63 7.17
C ASP A 48 9.05 6.59 8.23
N GLU A 49 7.86 6.31 8.79
CA GLU A 49 7.31 7.07 9.92
C GLU A 49 8.19 6.93 11.17
N ALA A 50 8.72 5.73 11.44
CA ALA A 50 9.63 5.50 12.56
C ALA A 50 10.98 6.21 12.37
N LEU A 51 11.56 6.17 11.17
CA LEU A 51 12.79 6.90 10.85
C LEU A 51 12.60 8.43 10.92
N ALA A 52 11.40 8.91 10.64
CA ALA A 52 11.04 10.31 10.80
C ALA A 52 10.78 10.70 12.28
N GLY A 53 10.78 9.74 13.20
CA GLY A 53 10.60 9.96 14.65
C GLY A 53 9.15 10.06 15.10
N TYR A 54 8.20 9.58 14.29
CA TYR A 54 6.76 9.69 14.58
C TYR A 54 6.08 8.34 14.86
N CYS A 55 6.82 7.24 14.85
CA CYS A 55 6.26 5.91 15.07
C CYS A 55 7.17 5.12 16.01
N ASP A 56 6.60 4.59 17.07
CA ASP A 56 7.30 3.78 18.08
C ASP A 56 6.92 2.28 17.97
N LYS A 57 5.77 1.97 17.36
CA LYS A 57 5.25 0.61 17.26
C LYS A 57 4.80 0.30 15.83
N ILE A 58 5.30 -0.81 15.31
CA ILE A 58 4.84 -1.41 14.05
C ILE A 58 4.47 -2.86 14.33
N GLU A 59 3.27 -3.24 13.95
CA GLU A 59 2.77 -4.61 14.12
C GLU A 59 2.39 -5.21 12.76
N VAL A 60 2.87 -6.42 12.50
CA VAL A 60 2.57 -7.17 11.27
C VAL A 60 1.90 -8.47 11.66
N THR A 61 0.69 -8.70 11.14
CA THR A 61 -0.10 -9.89 11.42
C THR A 61 -0.45 -10.62 10.13
N ILE A 62 -0.21 -11.92 10.10
CA ILE A 62 -0.75 -12.80 9.06
C ILE A 62 -2.04 -13.39 9.62
N ASN A 63 -3.16 -13.06 9.00
CA ASN A 63 -4.48 -13.50 9.43
C ASN A 63 -4.79 -14.93 8.97
N GLU A 64 -5.79 -15.58 9.56
CA GLU A 64 -6.19 -16.96 9.23
C GLU A 64 -6.65 -17.12 7.78
N ASP A 65 -7.20 -16.07 7.17
CA ASP A 65 -7.62 -16.03 5.77
C ASP A 65 -6.47 -15.73 4.79
N ASN A 66 -5.22 -15.69 5.28
CA ASN A 66 -4.00 -15.29 4.57
C ASN A 66 -3.96 -13.81 4.18
N SER A 67 -4.87 -12.97 4.65
CA SER A 67 -4.69 -11.53 4.56
C SER A 67 -3.56 -11.08 5.49
N ILE A 68 -2.93 -9.97 5.16
CA ILE A 68 -1.83 -9.40 5.93
C ILE A 68 -2.26 -8.04 6.45
N THR A 69 -2.08 -7.83 7.75
CA THR A 69 -2.31 -6.55 8.41
C THR A 69 -0.98 -5.94 8.83
N VAL A 70 -0.77 -4.69 8.49
CA VAL A 70 0.32 -3.86 9.01
C VAL A 70 -0.31 -2.66 9.69
N GLU A 71 0.03 -2.46 10.96
CA GLU A 71 -0.47 -1.37 11.78
C GLU A 71 0.70 -0.61 12.38
N ASP A 72 0.67 0.72 12.29
CA ASP A 72 1.64 1.63 12.88
C ASP A 72 0.94 2.70 13.74
N ASP A 73 1.66 3.24 14.71
CA ASP A 73 1.24 4.36 15.54
C ASP A 73 1.85 5.70 15.09
N GLY A 74 2.14 5.82 13.79
CA GLY A 74 2.66 7.04 13.18
C GLY A 74 1.61 8.16 13.10
N ARG A 75 1.90 9.22 12.33
CA ARG A 75 1.00 10.38 12.19
C ARG A 75 -0.33 10.10 11.49
N GLY A 76 -0.47 8.92 10.89
CA GLY A 76 -1.58 8.60 9.98
C GLY A 76 -1.43 9.26 8.60
N ILE A 77 -1.76 8.54 7.54
CA ILE A 77 -1.74 9.08 6.17
C ILE A 77 -2.69 10.29 6.10
N PRO A 78 -2.30 11.41 5.44
CA PRO A 78 -3.19 12.55 5.26
C PRO A 78 -4.50 12.17 4.56
N VAL A 79 -5.59 12.73 5.05
CA VAL A 79 -6.96 12.45 4.56
C VAL A 79 -7.57 13.62 3.80
N ASP A 80 -6.92 14.79 3.84
CA ASP A 80 -7.33 16.01 3.16
C ASP A 80 -7.35 15.84 1.64
N ILE A 81 -8.10 16.69 0.97
CA ILE A 81 -8.18 16.69 -0.49
C ILE A 81 -6.85 17.17 -1.09
N ASN A 82 -6.26 16.34 -1.93
CA ASN A 82 -5.15 16.73 -2.79
C ASN A 82 -5.72 17.53 -3.96
N HIS A 83 -5.49 18.84 -3.97
CA HIS A 83 -6.08 19.75 -4.96
C HIS A 83 -5.65 19.45 -6.40
N LYS A 84 -4.48 18.84 -6.62
CA LYS A 84 -4.01 18.46 -7.97
C LYS A 84 -4.74 17.25 -8.51
N ALA A 85 -5.07 16.30 -7.64
CA ALA A 85 -5.73 15.05 -8.02
C ALA A 85 -7.27 15.12 -7.88
N GLY A 86 -7.81 16.10 -7.13
CA GLY A 86 -9.23 16.19 -6.82
C GLY A 86 -9.77 15.07 -5.93
N LYS A 87 -8.89 14.37 -5.21
CA LYS A 87 -9.17 13.20 -4.40
C LYS A 87 -8.50 13.34 -3.04
N SER A 88 -8.91 12.55 -2.04
CA SER A 88 -8.20 12.50 -0.77
C SER A 88 -6.75 12.07 -0.96
N ALA A 89 -5.83 12.58 -0.14
CA ALA A 89 -4.43 12.18 -0.21
C ALA A 89 -4.26 10.68 0.00
N LEU A 90 -5.06 10.08 0.89
CA LEU A 90 -5.13 8.64 1.09
C LEU A 90 -5.48 7.90 -0.21
N GLU A 91 -6.54 8.31 -0.92
CA GLU A 91 -6.91 7.69 -2.19
C GLU A 91 -5.81 7.84 -3.24
N VAL A 92 -5.15 8.99 -3.29
CA VAL A 92 -4.02 9.22 -4.22
C VAL A 92 -2.88 8.24 -3.95
N VAL A 93 -2.49 8.02 -2.68
CA VAL A 93 -1.41 7.09 -2.29
C VAL A 93 -1.70 5.67 -2.76
N TYR A 94 -2.96 5.22 -2.69
CA TYR A 94 -3.32 3.84 -3.02
C TYR A 94 -3.81 3.63 -4.45
N THR A 95 -4.10 4.69 -5.23
CA THR A 95 -4.64 4.54 -6.59
C THR A 95 -3.78 5.14 -7.69
N VAL A 96 -2.77 5.94 -7.36
CA VAL A 96 -1.90 6.60 -8.34
C VAL A 96 -0.49 6.05 -8.23
N LEU A 97 0.06 5.55 -9.36
CA LEU A 97 1.45 5.11 -9.43
C LEU A 97 2.39 6.30 -9.18
N HIS A 98 3.47 6.03 -8.45
CA HIS A 98 4.48 7.05 -8.12
C HIS A 98 3.93 8.25 -7.33
N ALA A 99 2.80 8.09 -6.65
CA ALA A 99 2.31 9.08 -5.71
C ALA A 99 2.77 8.74 -4.29
N GLY A 100 3.24 9.74 -3.56
CA GLY A 100 3.63 9.60 -2.16
C GLY A 100 4.41 10.82 -1.66
N GLY A 101 4.44 11.02 -0.35
CA GLY A 101 5.17 12.11 0.29
C GLY A 101 6.70 12.08 0.09
N LYS A 102 7.20 11.00 -0.51
CA LYS A 102 8.63 10.76 -0.77
C LYS A 102 9.15 11.50 -2.02
N PHE A 103 8.27 11.94 -2.93
CA PHE A 103 8.63 12.56 -4.22
C PHE A 103 8.65 14.10 -4.21
N GLY A 104 8.32 14.75 -3.10
CA GLY A 104 8.26 16.21 -3.02
C GLY A 104 8.83 16.73 -1.72
N GLY A 105 10.09 17.17 -1.76
CA GLY A 105 10.88 17.83 -0.75
C GLY A 105 10.19 18.26 0.55
N GLY A 106 10.34 17.51 1.63
CA GLY A 106 10.04 17.96 2.97
C GLY A 106 9.45 16.94 3.93
N GLY A 107 8.92 15.81 3.46
CA GLY A 107 8.26 14.83 4.33
C GLY A 107 9.23 13.88 5.03
N TYR A 108 10.20 13.38 4.30
CA TYR A 108 11.16 12.39 4.79
C TYR A 108 12.57 12.73 4.33
N LYS A 109 13.53 12.78 5.28
CA LYS A 109 14.95 13.01 4.96
C LYS A 109 15.66 11.75 4.46
N VAL A 110 15.15 10.58 4.84
CA VAL A 110 15.61 9.25 4.44
C VAL A 110 14.38 8.39 4.21
N SER A 111 14.36 7.57 3.18
CA SER A 111 13.28 6.62 2.90
C SER A 111 13.84 5.21 2.83
N GLY A 112 13.23 4.26 3.52
CA GLY A 112 13.56 2.84 3.48
C GLY A 112 13.11 2.14 2.20
N GLY A 113 12.07 2.68 1.55
CA GLY A 113 11.51 2.13 0.32
C GLY A 113 12.42 2.38 -0.88
N LEU A 114 13.16 1.36 -1.31
CA LEU A 114 14.13 1.42 -2.41
C LEU A 114 13.50 1.53 -3.80
N HIS A 115 12.21 1.22 -3.97
CA HIS A 115 11.63 1.00 -5.29
C HIS A 115 10.55 2.03 -5.68
N GLY A 116 10.01 2.82 -4.73
CA GLY A 116 9.07 3.92 -5.01
C GLY A 116 7.77 3.52 -5.74
N VAL A 117 7.51 2.22 -5.87
CA VAL A 117 6.31 1.69 -6.54
C VAL A 117 5.12 1.64 -5.58
N GLY A 118 5.39 1.47 -4.30
CA GLY A 118 4.53 1.82 -3.19
C GLY A 118 3.21 1.07 -3.04
N ALA A 119 2.42 1.64 -2.15
CA ALA A 119 1.14 1.10 -1.71
C ALA A 119 0.13 0.89 -2.85
N SER A 120 0.20 1.67 -3.92
CA SER A 120 -0.69 1.53 -5.09
C SER A 120 -0.46 0.21 -5.86
N VAL A 121 0.77 -0.28 -5.92
CA VAL A 121 1.08 -1.60 -6.50
C VAL A 121 0.53 -2.71 -5.63
N VAL A 122 0.66 -2.60 -4.30
CA VAL A 122 0.07 -3.58 -3.38
C VAL A 122 -1.46 -3.63 -3.55
N ASN A 123 -2.11 -2.47 -3.63
CA ASN A 123 -3.54 -2.37 -3.90
C ASN A 123 -3.91 -3.04 -5.24
N ALA A 124 -3.19 -2.74 -6.32
CA ALA A 124 -3.44 -3.33 -7.63
C ALA A 124 -3.33 -4.86 -7.66
N LEU A 125 -2.41 -5.43 -6.86
CA LEU A 125 -2.12 -6.87 -6.82
C LEU A 125 -2.85 -7.59 -5.68
N SER A 126 -3.74 -6.92 -4.98
CA SER A 126 -4.59 -7.48 -3.94
C SER A 126 -6.00 -7.75 -4.47
N GLU A 127 -6.61 -8.83 -4.00
CA GLU A 127 -8.03 -9.12 -4.23
C GLU A 127 -8.87 -8.02 -3.58
N TRP A 128 -8.52 -7.67 -2.33
CA TRP A 128 -9.05 -6.51 -1.64
C TRP A 128 -7.99 -5.90 -0.72
N MET A 129 -8.15 -4.63 -0.44
CA MET A 129 -7.37 -3.88 0.53
C MET A 129 -8.29 -2.97 1.32
N GLU A 130 -8.08 -2.88 2.62
CA GLU A 130 -8.81 -2.00 3.51
C GLU A 130 -7.84 -1.19 4.36
N VAL A 131 -8.08 0.10 4.42
CA VAL A 131 -7.22 1.05 5.12
C VAL A 131 -8.01 1.79 6.17
N TYR A 132 -7.49 1.81 7.39
CA TYR A 132 -7.96 2.65 8.47
C TYR A 132 -6.87 3.67 8.82
N VAL A 133 -7.27 4.89 9.06
CA VAL A 133 -6.38 5.97 9.49
C VAL A 133 -6.99 6.65 10.70
N LYS A 134 -6.23 6.71 11.79
CA LYS A 134 -6.54 7.53 12.96
C LYS A 134 -5.82 8.87 12.81
N ARG A 135 -6.57 9.95 12.75
CA ARG A 135 -6.00 11.29 12.58
C ARG A 135 -7.01 12.38 12.98
N GLY A 136 -6.54 13.37 13.76
CA GLY A 136 -7.36 14.53 14.15
C GLY A 136 -8.64 14.16 14.90
N GLY A 137 -8.58 13.17 15.79
CA GLY A 137 -9.71 12.72 16.61
C GLY A 137 -10.71 11.81 15.88
N HIS A 138 -10.45 11.43 14.64
CA HIS A 138 -11.36 10.60 13.84
C HIS A 138 -10.68 9.35 13.28
N ILE A 139 -11.48 8.30 13.08
CA ILE A 139 -11.07 7.09 12.39
C ILE A 139 -11.69 7.12 10.99
N TYR A 140 -10.83 7.17 9.99
CA TYR A 140 -11.20 7.14 8.57
C TYR A 140 -11.04 5.74 8.03
N ASN A 141 -11.87 5.39 7.03
CA ASN A 141 -11.79 4.10 6.36
C ASN A 141 -12.03 4.26 4.86
N GLN A 142 -11.28 3.50 4.08
CA GLN A 142 -11.49 3.31 2.65
C GLN A 142 -11.11 1.88 2.26
N ARG A 143 -11.92 1.28 1.36
CA ARG A 143 -11.71 -0.06 0.84
C ARG A 143 -11.52 -0.03 -0.67
N TYR A 144 -10.71 -0.96 -1.13
CA TYR A 144 -10.35 -1.14 -2.53
C TYR A 144 -10.49 -2.62 -2.90
N GLU A 145 -10.80 -2.88 -4.16
CA GLU A 145 -10.80 -4.20 -4.77
C GLU A 145 -10.04 -4.15 -6.09
N ARG A 146 -8.97 -4.94 -6.20
CA ARG A 146 -8.11 -5.01 -7.39
C ARG A 146 -7.68 -3.64 -7.92
N GLY A 147 -7.30 -2.75 -7.01
CA GLY A 147 -6.88 -1.39 -7.32
C GLY A 147 -8.00 -0.37 -7.49
N LYS A 148 -9.26 -0.77 -7.46
CA LYS A 148 -10.42 0.11 -7.63
C LYS A 148 -11.02 0.50 -6.28
N VAL A 149 -11.41 1.76 -6.14
CA VAL A 149 -12.10 2.27 -4.95
C VAL A 149 -13.49 1.67 -4.86
N CYS A 150 -13.84 1.06 -3.72
CA CYS A 150 -15.18 0.53 -3.48
C CYS A 150 -16.18 1.60 -3.04
N TYR A 151 -15.70 2.56 -2.23
CA TYR A 151 -16.49 3.69 -1.74
C TYR A 151 -15.58 4.86 -1.37
N PRO A 152 -16.09 6.10 -1.39
CA PRO A 152 -15.34 7.28 -0.97
C PRO A 152 -14.83 7.14 0.46
N LEU A 153 -13.71 7.83 0.77
CA LEU A 153 -13.20 7.93 2.13
C LEU A 153 -14.31 8.40 3.08
N LYS A 154 -14.48 7.73 4.19
CA LYS A 154 -15.52 8.03 5.19
C LYS A 154 -14.96 7.98 6.61
N VAL A 155 -15.55 8.77 7.50
CA VAL A 155 -15.35 8.65 8.95
C VAL A 155 -16.20 7.48 9.44
N VAL A 156 -15.61 6.58 10.21
CA VAL A 156 -16.26 5.38 10.76
C VAL A 156 -16.28 5.36 12.28
N GLY A 157 -15.58 6.29 12.92
CA GLY A 157 -15.55 6.40 14.38
C GLY A 157 -14.71 7.60 14.82
N ASP A 158 -14.65 7.78 16.12
CA ASP A 158 -13.83 8.79 16.78
C ASP A 158 -12.74 8.11 17.61
N CYS A 159 -11.64 8.81 17.84
CA CYS A 159 -10.53 8.40 18.69
C CYS A 159 -10.02 9.60 19.47
N ASP A 160 -9.05 9.42 20.37
CA ASP A 160 -8.35 10.53 20.99
C ASP A 160 -7.54 11.30 19.92
N GLU A 161 -7.45 12.63 20.03
CA GLU A 161 -6.67 13.46 19.09
C GLU A 161 -5.20 13.05 18.99
N ASN A 162 -4.65 12.48 20.06
CA ASN A 162 -3.28 12.00 20.13
C ASN A 162 -3.14 10.53 19.67
N ASP A 163 -4.25 9.80 19.53
CA ASP A 163 -4.25 8.44 18.98
C ASP A 163 -4.23 8.52 17.45
N THR A 164 -3.02 8.41 16.90
CA THR A 164 -2.77 8.49 15.47
C THR A 164 -2.18 7.19 14.95
N GLY A 165 -2.32 6.92 13.66
CA GLY A 165 -1.72 5.74 13.05
C GLY A 165 -2.39 5.33 11.75
N THR A 166 -1.78 4.34 11.10
CA THR A 166 -2.32 3.73 9.89
C THR A 166 -2.39 2.21 10.06
N LYS A 167 -3.52 1.63 9.68
CA LYS A 167 -3.72 0.19 9.61
C LYS A 167 -4.13 -0.19 8.20
N VAL A 168 -3.32 -1.03 7.58
CA VAL A 168 -3.55 -1.57 6.23
C VAL A 168 -3.74 -3.06 6.32
N THR A 169 -4.87 -3.57 5.83
CA THR A 169 -5.10 -5.00 5.65
C THR A 169 -5.30 -5.29 4.18
N PHE A 170 -4.61 -6.28 3.64
CA PHE A 170 -4.75 -6.66 2.24
C PHE A 170 -4.70 -8.17 2.05
N LEU A 171 -5.43 -8.67 1.06
CA LEU A 171 -5.41 -10.06 0.64
C LEU A 171 -4.77 -10.14 -0.75
N PRO A 172 -3.60 -10.78 -0.89
CA PRO A 172 -2.98 -10.98 -2.20
C PRO A 172 -3.92 -11.71 -3.17
N ASP A 173 -3.96 -11.24 -4.43
CA ASP A 173 -4.89 -11.78 -5.42
C ASP A 173 -4.39 -13.14 -5.96
N LYS A 174 -5.16 -14.20 -5.71
CA LYS A 174 -4.91 -15.56 -6.20
C LYS A 174 -4.90 -15.69 -7.72
N GLU A 175 -5.47 -14.73 -8.46
CA GLU A 175 -5.39 -14.70 -9.91
C GLU A 175 -4.01 -14.27 -10.41
N ILE A 176 -3.20 -13.64 -9.54
CA ILE A 176 -1.86 -13.12 -9.87
C ILE A 176 -0.77 -13.98 -9.26
N PHE A 177 -0.93 -14.37 -7.98
CA PHE A 177 0.08 -15.13 -7.25
C PHE A 177 -0.18 -16.63 -7.34
N GLN A 178 0.88 -17.39 -7.62
CA GLN A 178 0.83 -18.86 -7.64
C GLN A 178 0.59 -19.44 -6.24
N GLU A 179 1.12 -18.77 -5.23
CA GLU A 179 0.95 -19.10 -3.81
C GLU A 179 0.55 -17.84 -3.07
N THR A 180 -0.53 -17.90 -2.29
CA THR A 180 -1.03 -16.78 -1.51
C THR A 180 -0.78 -16.96 -0.01
N GLN A 181 -0.12 -18.03 0.40
CA GLN A 181 0.28 -18.23 1.79
C GLN A 181 1.58 -17.46 2.07
N ALA A 182 1.47 -16.40 2.84
CA ALA A 182 2.64 -15.75 3.42
C ALA A 182 3.19 -16.68 4.51
N VAL A 183 4.44 -17.13 4.36
CA VAL A 183 5.08 -17.98 5.35
C VAL A 183 5.97 -17.11 6.21
N SER A 184 5.67 -17.04 7.50
CA SER A 184 6.56 -16.43 8.48
C SER A 184 7.68 -17.40 8.83
N TYR A 185 8.85 -17.23 8.24
CA TYR A 185 10.04 -18.01 8.59
C TYR A 185 10.84 -17.43 9.76
N THR A 186 10.51 -16.23 10.24
CA THR A 186 11.26 -15.57 11.30
C THR A 186 10.37 -14.75 12.20
N HIS A 187 10.60 -14.90 13.47
CA HIS A 187 10.19 -13.96 14.50
C HIS A 187 10.89 -12.62 14.22
N LEU A 188 10.20 -11.65 13.63
CA LEU A 188 10.68 -10.29 13.55
C LEU A 188 10.56 -9.65 14.94
N SER A 189 11.57 -9.88 15.77
CA SER A 189 11.73 -9.12 17.00
C SER A 189 12.37 -7.78 16.61
N CYS A 190 11.62 -6.72 16.59
CA CYS A 190 12.15 -5.37 16.54
C CYS A 190 12.88 -5.10 17.85
N ARG A 191 14.20 -5.28 17.87
CA ARG A 191 15.03 -4.80 18.98
C ARG A 191 15.23 -3.31 18.78
N ARG A 192 14.77 -2.50 19.74
CA ARG A 192 15.16 -1.11 19.87
C ARG A 192 16.68 -1.02 19.77
N LEU A 193 17.17 -0.33 18.75
CA LEU A 193 18.55 0.13 18.73
C LEU A 193 18.61 1.40 19.59
N ASN A 194 19.24 1.27 20.78
CA ASN A 194 19.60 2.38 21.64
C ASN A 194 20.69 3.22 20.98
#